data_1dbc25b332c79073b1739a5069353cef
#
_entry.id   1dbc25b332c79073b1739a5069353cef
#
_cell.length_a   1.000
_cell.length_b   1.000
_cell.length_c   1.000
_cell.angle_alpha   90.00
_cell.angle_beta   90.00
_cell.angle_gamma   90.00
#
_symmetry.space_group_name_H-M   'P 1'
#
loop_
_entity.id
_entity.type
_entity.pdbx_description
1 polymer ?
#
loop_
_entity_poly.entity_id
_entity_poly.type
_entity_poly.pdbx_seq_one_letter_code
_entity_poly.pdbx_strand_id
1 'polypeptide(L)'
;MAIFVKKEGEPRKKMGCLGKTLIGIGVYFGFCFLFGALMGDMMSTPTTKLEENTIYRIDLKGNLVEQVGEENPLDAIMGEMYGQTTTNVGLSDLLSNIALAKDNDKVLGIYLKGGSLAAGPACAKALRDALLDFKQSGKFIIAYSDSYSQTNYYIASVAD
;
A
#
# COMPACT_ATOMS: atom_id res chain seq x y z
N MET A 1 38.01 -68.36 -21.25
CA MET A 1 39.02 -67.34 -21.49
C MET A 1 38.21 -66.06 -21.98
N ALA A 2 37.85 -65.16 -21.07
CA ALA A 2 37.01 -64.01 -21.40
C ALA A 2 37.90 -62.77 -21.59
N ILE A 3 37.88 -62.23 -22.81
CA ILE A 3 38.65 -61.02 -23.15
C ILE A 3 37.83 -59.79 -22.80
N PHE A 4 38.28 -59.09 -21.79
CA PHE A 4 37.72 -57.74 -21.45
C PHE A 4 38.26 -56.70 -22.43
N VAL A 5 37.39 -56.15 -23.30
CA VAL A 5 37.72 -55.03 -24.15
C VAL A 5 37.44 -53.72 -23.34
N LYS A 6 38.54 -53.07 -23.00
CA LYS A 6 38.53 -51.74 -22.32
C LYS A 6 38.12 -50.73 -23.35
N LYS A 7 36.94 -50.12 -23.14
CA LYS A 7 36.44 -48.98 -23.95
C LYS A 7 37.28 -47.74 -23.64
N GLU A 8 38.08 -47.29 -24.60
CA GLU A 8 38.85 -46.06 -24.52
C GLU A 8 37.91 -44.86 -24.44
N GLY A 9 38.14 -43.99 -23.46
CA GLY A 9 37.35 -42.79 -23.24
C GLY A 9 37.59 -41.73 -24.34
N GLU A 10 36.52 -41.25 -24.94
CA GLU A 10 36.56 -40.14 -25.88
C GLU A 10 37.23 -38.91 -25.27
N PRO A 11 38.06 -38.17 -26.03
CA PRO A 11 38.71 -36.95 -25.54
C PRO A 11 37.67 -35.88 -25.30
N ARG A 12 37.48 -35.43 -24.05
CA ARG A 12 36.65 -34.28 -23.70
C ARG A 12 37.19 -33.06 -24.41
N LYS A 13 36.43 -32.53 -25.39
CA LYS A 13 36.71 -31.26 -26.04
C LYS A 13 36.85 -30.17 -24.98
N LYS A 14 38.06 -29.63 -24.84
CA LYS A 14 38.29 -28.48 -23.93
C LYS A 14 37.56 -27.28 -24.53
N MET A 15 36.48 -26.85 -23.88
CA MET A 15 35.76 -25.62 -24.25
C MET A 15 36.73 -24.46 -24.14
N GLY A 16 36.88 -23.72 -25.24
CA GLY A 16 37.72 -22.50 -25.29
C GLY A 16 37.24 -21.43 -24.33
N CYS A 17 38.10 -20.45 -24.05
CA CYS A 17 37.80 -19.36 -23.13
C CYS A 17 36.48 -18.63 -23.45
N LEU A 18 36.15 -18.47 -24.74
CA LEU A 18 34.88 -17.93 -25.23
C LEU A 18 33.65 -18.75 -24.82
N GLY A 19 33.73 -20.05 -24.77
CA GLY A 19 32.61 -20.89 -24.32
C GLY A 19 32.33 -20.76 -22.82
N LYS A 20 33.37 -20.57 -22.00
CA LYS A 20 33.21 -20.35 -20.56
C LYS A 20 32.62 -18.98 -20.22
N THR A 21 32.96 -17.95 -20.99
CA THR A 21 32.40 -16.60 -20.79
C THR A 21 30.94 -16.56 -21.22
N LEU A 22 30.54 -17.20 -22.31
CA LEU A 22 29.13 -17.28 -22.73
C LEU A 22 28.25 -18.03 -21.71
N ILE A 23 28.76 -19.12 -21.12
CA ILE A 23 28.05 -19.83 -20.07
C ILE A 23 27.91 -18.95 -18.80
N GLY A 24 28.97 -18.21 -18.42
CA GLY A 24 28.93 -17.29 -17.28
C GLY A 24 27.90 -16.18 -17.46
N ILE A 25 27.82 -15.61 -18.65
CA ILE A 25 26.81 -14.59 -19.00
C ILE A 25 25.40 -15.20 -18.95
N GLY A 26 25.21 -16.39 -19.53
CA GLY A 26 23.90 -17.08 -19.48
C GLY A 26 23.43 -17.39 -18.07
N VAL A 27 24.33 -17.82 -17.18
CA VAL A 27 24.03 -18.09 -15.77
C VAL A 27 23.69 -16.78 -15.03
N TYR A 28 24.42 -15.69 -15.31
CA TYR A 28 24.15 -14.37 -14.70
C TYR A 28 22.77 -13.83 -15.11
N PHE A 29 22.43 -13.87 -16.41
CA PHE A 29 21.10 -13.46 -16.87
C PHE A 29 19.97 -14.37 -16.34
N GLY A 30 20.21 -15.68 -16.27
CA GLY A 30 19.28 -16.63 -15.65
C GLY A 30 19.03 -16.33 -14.19
N PHE A 31 20.09 -16.03 -13.44
CA PHE A 31 19.99 -15.66 -12.02
C PHE A 31 19.26 -14.32 -11.83
N CYS A 32 19.57 -13.28 -12.64
CA CYS A 32 18.86 -12.01 -12.60
C CYS A 32 17.37 -12.15 -12.95
N PHE A 33 17.03 -13.00 -13.92
CA PHE A 33 15.65 -13.25 -14.29
C PHE A 33 14.88 -13.98 -13.17
N LEU A 34 15.50 -15.00 -12.57
CA LEU A 34 14.92 -15.77 -11.47
C LEU A 34 14.77 -14.89 -10.20
N PHE A 35 15.77 -14.04 -9.92
CA PHE A 35 15.72 -13.10 -8.81
C PHE A 35 14.67 -12.01 -9.03
N GLY A 36 14.55 -11.50 -10.26
CA GLY A 36 13.50 -10.54 -10.62
C GLY A 36 12.09 -11.11 -10.52
N ALA A 37 11.89 -12.37 -10.91
CA ALA A 37 10.62 -13.06 -10.76
C ALA A 37 10.25 -13.30 -9.29
N LEU A 38 11.20 -13.68 -8.45
CA LEU A 38 11.00 -13.85 -7.00
C LEU A 38 10.73 -12.53 -6.28
N MET A 39 11.41 -11.44 -6.68
CA MET A 39 11.20 -10.10 -6.08
C MET A 39 9.94 -9.42 -6.60
N GLY A 40 9.48 -9.75 -7.81
CA GLY A 40 8.25 -9.19 -8.40
C GLY A 40 7.01 -9.56 -7.60
N ASP A 41 6.93 -10.79 -7.07
CA ASP A 41 5.82 -11.22 -6.21
C ASP A 41 5.81 -10.55 -4.82
N MET A 42 6.98 -10.16 -4.30
CA MET A 42 7.08 -9.44 -3.02
C MET A 42 6.68 -7.95 -3.12
N MET A 43 6.70 -7.38 -4.32
CA MET A 43 6.34 -5.98 -4.56
C MET A 43 4.90 -5.79 -5.06
N SER A 44 4.14 -6.85 -5.24
CA SER A 44 2.72 -6.73 -5.54
C SER A 44 2.00 -6.20 -4.30
N THR A 45 1.56 -4.94 -4.36
CA THR A 45 0.66 -4.36 -3.37
C THR A 45 -0.58 -5.25 -3.27
N PRO A 46 -0.97 -5.71 -2.06
CA PRO A 46 -2.15 -6.53 -1.90
C PRO A 46 -3.37 -5.73 -2.36
N THR A 47 -3.89 -6.05 -3.52
CA THR A 47 -5.19 -5.53 -3.97
C THR A 47 -6.24 -6.14 -3.05
N THR A 48 -6.71 -5.36 -2.09
CA THR A 48 -7.82 -5.75 -1.22
C THR A 48 -9.05 -5.96 -2.09
N LYS A 49 -9.51 -7.19 -2.23
CA LYS A 49 -10.79 -7.48 -2.89
C LYS A 49 -11.90 -6.96 -1.99
N LEU A 50 -12.61 -5.93 -2.43
CA LEU A 50 -13.82 -5.44 -1.77
C LEU A 50 -14.91 -6.51 -1.84
N GLU A 51 -15.37 -6.97 -0.69
CA GLU A 51 -16.55 -7.81 -0.57
C GLU A 51 -17.82 -6.97 -0.74
N GLU A 52 -18.92 -7.61 -1.05
CA GLU A 52 -20.22 -6.93 -1.09
C GLU A 52 -20.63 -6.49 0.32
N ASN A 53 -21.33 -5.35 0.41
CA ASN A 53 -21.75 -4.72 1.68
C ASN A 53 -20.61 -4.27 2.56
N THR A 54 -19.56 -3.70 1.98
CA THR A 54 -18.41 -3.14 2.70
C THR A 54 -18.74 -1.76 3.27
N ILE A 55 -18.20 -1.45 4.46
CA ILE A 55 -18.24 -0.12 5.07
C ILE A 55 -16.82 0.45 5.04
N TYR A 56 -16.66 1.66 4.47
CA TYR A 56 -15.39 2.35 4.47
C TYR A 56 -15.15 3.03 5.81
N ARG A 57 -14.12 2.59 6.53
CA ARG A 57 -13.76 3.16 7.83
C ARG A 57 -12.69 4.22 7.68
N ILE A 58 -12.93 5.39 8.27
CA ILE A 58 -12.00 6.50 8.36
C ILE A 58 -11.68 6.75 9.84
N ASP A 59 -10.41 6.60 10.22
CA ASP A 59 -9.94 6.91 11.56
C ASP A 59 -9.49 8.39 11.61
N LEU A 60 -10.20 9.23 12.34
CA LEU A 60 -9.90 10.65 12.53
C LEU A 60 -8.80 10.82 13.60
N LYS A 61 -7.57 10.42 13.27
CA LYS A 61 -6.40 10.53 14.15
C LYS A 61 -5.15 10.93 13.37
N GLY A 62 -4.17 11.49 14.07
CA GLY A 62 -2.91 11.95 13.46
C GLY A 62 -3.00 13.37 12.92
N ASN A 63 -2.09 13.73 12.01
CA ASN A 63 -2.08 15.03 11.34
C ASN A 63 -2.65 14.91 9.93
N LEU A 64 -3.68 15.67 9.62
CA LEU A 64 -4.22 15.80 8.27
C LEU A 64 -3.42 16.87 7.53
N VAL A 65 -2.65 16.43 6.54
CA VAL A 65 -1.81 17.27 5.67
C VAL A 65 -2.33 17.19 4.24
N GLU A 66 -2.06 18.20 3.41
CA GLU A 66 -2.54 18.21 2.02
C GLU A 66 -2.01 17.03 1.22
N GLN A 67 -0.71 16.74 1.34
CA GLN A 67 -0.05 15.57 0.75
C GLN A 67 0.93 15.00 1.77
N VAL A 68 0.95 13.68 1.87
CA VAL A 68 2.06 12.99 2.53
C VAL A 68 3.20 12.98 1.52
N GLY A 69 4.30 13.71 1.80
CA GLY A 69 5.53 13.58 1.04
C GLY A 69 6.02 12.13 1.09
N GLU A 70 6.83 11.71 0.12
CA GLU A 70 7.55 10.44 0.21
C GLU A 70 8.38 10.46 1.50
N GLU A 71 7.86 9.80 2.54
CA GLU A 71 8.60 9.65 3.79
C GLU A 71 9.86 8.84 3.48
N ASN A 72 11.02 9.41 3.81
CA ASN A 72 12.27 8.69 3.75
C ASN A 72 12.12 7.44 4.63
N PRO A 73 12.33 6.22 4.10
CA PRO A 73 12.20 5.01 4.92
C PRO A 73 13.03 5.05 6.20
N LEU A 74 14.11 5.84 6.19
CA LEU A 74 14.96 6.05 7.34
C LEU A 74 14.29 6.90 8.42
N ASP A 75 13.52 7.93 8.04
CA ASP A 75 12.79 8.80 8.97
C ASP A 75 11.62 8.06 9.64
N ALA A 76 10.96 7.15 8.91
CA ALA A 76 9.93 6.27 9.45
C ALA A 76 10.52 5.33 10.53
N ILE A 77 11.66 4.68 10.25
CA ILE A 77 12.36 3.80 11.20
C ILE A 77 12.84 4.59 12.41
N MET A 78 13.40 5.78 12.21
CA MET A 78 13.86 6.65 13.29
C MET A 78 12.68 7.12 14.15
N GLY A 79 11.55 7.48 13.54
CA GLY A 79 10.31 7.87 14.24
C GLY A 79 9.79 6.77 15.15
N GLU A 80 9.76 5.52 14.67
CA GLU A 80 9.39 4.35 15.48
C GLU A 80 10.35 4.11 16.63
N MET A 81 11.67 4.27 16.41
CA MET A 81 12.69 4.04 17.42
C MET A 81 12.66 5.10 18.53
N TYR A 82 12.26 6.34 18.22
CA TYR A 82 12.12 7.44 19.19
C TYR A 82 10.70 7.61 19.74
N GLY A 83 9.75 6.72 19.38
CA GLY A 83 8.36 6.77 19.85
C GLY A 83 7.56 7.99 19.34
N GLN A 84 8.02 8.64 18.29
CA GLN A 84 7.36 9.78 17.64
C GLN A 84 6.66 9.34 16.33
N THR A 85 5.76 8.41 16.43
CA THR A 85 4.89 8.06 15.28
C THR A 85 3.78 9.10 15.13
N THR A 86 4.09 10.25 14.56
CA THR A 86 3.06 11.14 14.00
C THR A 86 2.57 10.53 12.69
N THR A 87 1.45 9.85 12.74
CA THR A 87 0.82 9.33 11.53
C THR A 87 0.28 10.53 10.74
N ASN A 88 0.93 10.84 9.63
CA ASN A 88 0.42 11.83 8.68
C ASN A 88 -0.63 11.16 7.78
N VAL A 89 -1.75 11.80 7.60
CA VAL A 89 -2.83 11.36 6.71
C VAL A 89 -2.92 12.36 5.56
N GLY A 90 -2.78 11.89 4.33
CA GLY A 90 -2.90 12.71 3.13
C GLY A 90 -4.37 13.05 2.85
N LEU A 91 -4.70 14.34 2.83
CA LEU A 91 -6.03 14.80 2.48
C LEU A 91 -6.39 14.40 1.04
N SER A 92 -5.45 14.55 0.12
CA SER A 92 -5.65 14.21 -1.30
C SER A 92 -6.07 12.74 -1.49
N ASP A 93 -5.38 11.81 -0.82
CA ASP A 93 -5.69 10.38 -0.89
C ASP A 93 -7.04 10.08 -0.22
N LEU A 94 -7.32 10.75 0.91
CA LEU A 94 -8.58 10.57 1.63
C LEU A 94 -9.77 11.07 0.80
N LEU A 95 -9.66 12.21 0.14
CA LEU A 95 -10.69 12.75 -0.75
C LEU A 95 -10.93 11.82 -1.95
N SER A 96 -9.85 11.31 -2.56
CA SER A 96 -9.92 10.37 -3.67
C SER A 96 -10.60 9.05 -3.26
N ASN A 97 -10.27 8.53 -2.08
CA ASN A 97 -10.88 7.31 -1.56
C ASN A 97 -12.36 7.50 -1.22
N ILE A 98 -12.77 8.68 -0.71
CA ILE A 98 -14.18 9.00 -0.48
C ILE A 98 -14.95 9.07 -1.81
N ALA A 99 -14.38 9.68 -2.84
CA ALA A 99 -14.98 9.73 -4.17
C ALA A 99 -15.14 8.34 -4.77
N LEU A 100 -14.10 7.49 -4.68
CA LEU A 100 -14.18 6.09 -5.12
C LEU A 100 -15.22 5.29 -4.34
N ALA A 101 -15.35 5.52 -3.04
CA ALA A 101 -16.36 4.88 -2.19
C ALA A 101 -17.78 5.33 -2.57
N LYS A 102 -17.94 6.60 -2.98
CA LYS A 102 -19.22 7.14 -3.46
C LYS A 102 -19.73 6.39 -4.68
N ASP A 103 -18.85 6.14 -5.64
CA ASP A 103 -19.19 5.55 -6.93
C ASP A 103 -19.23 3.99 -6.91
N ASN A 104 -18.76 3.36 -5.84
CA ASN A 104 -18.65 1.92 -5.73
C ASN A 104 -19.92 1.32 -5.07
N ASP A 105 -20.70 0.55 -5.81
CA ASP A 105 -21.93 -0.09 -5.33
C ASP A 105 -21.73 -1.08 -4.18
N LYS A 106 -20.50 -1.61 -4.00
CA LYS A 106 -20.18 -2.52 -2.90
C LYS A 106 -20.01 -1.81 -1.57
N VAL A 107 -19.85 -0.48 -1.57
CA VAL A 107 -19.71 0.33 -0.37
C VAL A 107 -21.08 0.84 0.05
N LEU A 108 -21.56 0.44 1.21
CA LEU A 108 -22.85 0.85 1.76
C LEU A 108 -22.80 2.19 2.48
N GLY A 109 -21.67 2.53 3.08
CA GLY A 109 -21.53 3.75 3.86
C GLY A 109 -20.12 3.97 4.39
N ILE A 110 -19.96 5.06 5.13
CA ILE A 110 -18.73 5.45 5.80
C ILE A 110 -18.90 5.37 7.31
N TYR A 111 -17.90 4.83 7.99
CA TYR A 111 -17.80 4.88 9.45
C TYR A 111 -16.63 5.78 9.85
N LEU A 112 -16.95 6.92 10.47
CA LEU A 112 -15.98 7.85 11.05
C LEU A 112 -15.68 7.46 12.48
N LYS A 113 -14.49 6.93 12.72
CA LYS A 113 -14.01 6.68 14.08
C LYS A 113 -13.27 7.91 14.56
N GLY A 114 -13.83 8.57 15.56
CA GLY A 114 -13.20 9.73 16.19
C GLY A 114 -11.94 9.36 16.95
N GLY A 115 -11.04 10.31 17.04
CA GLY A 115 -9.75 10.22 17.70
C GLY A 115 -9.12 11.59 17.84
N SER A 116 -7.81 11.63 17.95
CA SER A 116 -7.04 12.87 18.06
C SER A 116 -6.54 13.29 16.66
N LEU A 117 -7.40 13.93 15.87
CA LEU A 117 -7.02 14.49 14.57
C LEU A 117 -6.63 15.96 14.71
N ALA A 118 -5.41 16.29 14.31
CA ALA A 118 -4.96 17.66 14.09
C ALA A 118 -5.14 17.99 12.60
N ALA A 119 -5.95 19.00 12.30
CA ALA A 119 -6.20 19.45 10.93
C ALA A 119 -6.34 20.96 10.89
N GLY A 120 -5.77 21.56 9.86
CA GLY A 120 -6.04 22.97 9.55
C GLY A 120 -7.50 23.18 9.15
N PRO A 121 -8.04 24.39 9.36
CA PRO A 121 -9.46 24.68 9.05
C PRO A 121 -9.84 24.40 7.59
N ALA A 122 -8.92 24.67 6.66
CA ALA A 122 -9.12 24.42 5.24
C ALA A 122 -9.22 22.91 4.94
N CYS A 123 -8.32 22.11 5.51
CA CYS A 123 -8.33 20.64 5.34
C CYS A 123 -9.58 20.02 5.99
N ALA A 124 -9.96 20.49 7.18
CA ALA A 124 -11.16 20.03 7.85
C ALA A 124 -12.43 20.36 7.05
N LYS A 125 -12.48 21.56 6.45
CA LYS A 125 -13.59 21.96 5.57
C LYS A 125 -13.63 21.09 4.31
N ALA A 126 -12.50 20.88 3.63
CA ALA A 126 -12.44 20.07 2.43
C ALA A 126 -12.89 18.61 2.69
N LEU A 127 -12.45 18.03 3.80
CA LEU A 127 -12.90 16.69 4.20
C LEU A 127 -14.40 16.66 4.49
N ARG A 128 -14.92 17.68 5.21
CA ARG A 128 -16.35 17.77 5.47
C ARG A 128 -17.18 17.89 4.18
N ASP A 129 -16.73 18.73 3.24
CA ASP A 129 -17.41 18.93 1.97
C ASP A 129 -17.47 17.64 1.15
N ALA A 130 -16.39 16.86 1.13
CA ALA A 130 -16.34 15.54 0.47
C ALA A 130 -17.29 14.53 1.13
N LEU A 131 -17.41 14.53 2.45
CA LEU A 131 -18.37 13.69 3.16
C LEU A 131 -19.83 14.09 2.86
N LEU A 132 -20.11 15.39 2.76
CA LEU A 132 -21.44 15.88 2.35
C LEU A 132 -21.76 15.47 0.91
N ASP A 133 -20.77 15.53 0.01
CA ASP A 133 -20.93 15.07 -1.37
C ASP A 133 -21.15 13.53 -1.43
N PHE A 134 -20.43 12.78 -0.61
CA PHE A 134 -20.66 11.33 -0.47
C PHE A 134 -22.11 11.04 -0.02
N LYS A 135 -22.63 11.79 0.94
CA LYS A 135 -24.00 11.62 1.44
C LYS A 135 -25.08 11.83 0.36
N GLN A 136 -24.79 12.63 -0.68
CA GLN A 136 -25.68 12.81 -1.82
C GLN A 136 -25.92 11.53 -2.64
N SER A 137 -25.05 10.51 -2.51
CA SER A 137 -25.25 9.20 -3.13
C SER A 137 -26.33 8.35 -2.42
N GLY A 138 -26.90 8.83 -1.32
CA GLY A 138 -27.89 8.10 -0.52
C GLY A 138 -27.29 7.06 0.43
N LYS A 139 -25.95 6.97 0.52
CA LYS A 139 -25.24 6.10 1.44
C LYS A 139 -25.13 6.76 2.80
N PHE A 140 -25.11 5.96 3.87
CA PHE A 140 -25.07 6.47 5.24
C PHE A 140 -23.66 6.86 5.70
N ILE A 141 -23.60 7.77 6.67
CA ILE A 141 -22.37 8.12 7.40
C ILE A 141 -22.65 7.97 8.89
N ILE A 142 -21.90 7.11 9.56
CA ILE A 142 -21.97 6.94 11.01
C ILE A 142 -20.69 7.47 11.63
N ALA A 143 -20.80 8.24 12.71
CA ALA A 143 -19.66 8.73 13.47
C ALA A 143 -19.74 8.30 14.92
N TYR A 144 -18.63 7.82 15.46
CA TYR A 144 -18.50 7.46 16.85
C TYR A 144 -17.15 7.92 17.42
N SER A 145 -17.20 8.48 18.62
CA SER A 145 -16.01 8.81 19.41
C SER A 145 -16.35 8.90 20.88
N ASP A 146 -15.41 8.54 21.73
CA ASP A 146 -15.53 8.74 23.18
C ASP A 146 -15.42 10.22 23.57
N SER A 147 -14.70 11.00 22.75
CA SER A 147 -14.55 12.45 22.91
C SER A 147 -14.35 13.12 21.56
N TYR A 148 -14.86 14.33 21.41
CA TYR A 148 -14.71 15.13 20.20
C TYR A 148 -13.94 16.41 20.48
N SER A 149 -12.85 16.63 19.78
CA SER A 149 -12.28 17.97 19.61
C SER A 149 -13.22 18.81 18.74
N GLN A 150 -13.05 20.12 18.76
CA GLN A 150 -13.85 21.02 17.93
C GLN A 150 -13.75 20.65 16.43
N THR A 151 -12.54 20.36 15.94
CA THR A 151 -12.30 19.93 14.56
C THR A 151 -12.98 18.61 14.23
N ASN A 152 -12.84 17.59 15.12
CA ASN A 152 -13.47 16.30 14.91
C ASN A 152 -14.99 16.40 14.94
N TYR A 153 -15.55 17.21 15.85
CA TYR A 153 -16.99 17.44 15.89
C TYR A 153 -17.48 18.12 14.60
N TYR A 154 -16.75 19.13 14.09
CA TYR A 154 -17.08 19.79 12.84
C TYR A 154 -17.13 18.81 11.66
N ILE A 155 -16.18 17.89 11.57
CA ILE A 155 -16.15 16.87 10.52
C ILE A 155 -17.27 15.84 10.75
N ALA A 156 -17.40 15.33 11.97
CA ALA A 156 -18.36 14.27 12.31
C ALA A 156 -19.82 14.72 12.25
N SER A 157 -20.09 16.03 12.36
CA SER A 157 -21.45 16.57 12.34
C SER A 157 -22.19 16.44 11.00
N VAL A 158 -21.57 15.83 9.98
CA VAL A 158 -22.23 15.41 8.72
C VAL A 158 -22.91 14.05 8.83
N ALA A 159 -22.57 13.27 9.88
CA ALA A 159 -23.15 11.94 10.09
C ALA A 159 -24.66 11.98 10.28
N ASP A 160 -25.30 10.84 10.06
CA ASP A 160 -26.75 10.65 10.21
C ASP A 160 -27.16 10.50 11.65
#